data_5c4ed87aa72925f6f5e0a2e9ca811a21
#
_entry.id   5c4ed87aa72925f6f5e0a2e9ca811a21
#
_cell.length_a   1.000
_cell.length_b   1.000
_cell.length_c   1.000
_cell.angle_alpha   90.00
_cell.angle_beta   90.00
_cell.angle_gamma   90.00
#
_symmetry.space_group_name_H-M   'P 1'
#
loop_
_entity.id
_entity.type
_entity.pdbx_description
1 polymer ?
#
loop_
_entity_poly.entity_id
_entity_poly.type
_entity_poly.pdbx_seq_one_letter_code
_entity_poly.pdbx_strand_id
1 'polypeptide(L)'
;MKKGIFRVLTLLVLILPIYLTFFANSNQVKSVPVINLKDQLSNAQLSFSGRILTANGTVIKINTATAGIPSRITANLATGDTIAVADVGVTSQTKYIVRDIGNTAAIEISSSIGTTTTANGGSYVIATRSAIHTVTFTPQAATAGEIWQFLIKATDRAATGEYYNDGMPDQTGFDIGSDVGATTTGLGTRLKTADITCPFGATASVGSTVMITSGVNIGATGPYNIIQCTLGAGVSNNGAATSITVGRALTTGSQLINPAPGLSHVPGQANGSSDTFAYAIRQLDSGSNILDTTFGRIAVTESVRVTAIVDPTITFTIGTSNTTSVGANRCGSALSNYAPNTTATSVDFGPLVLGTFNNLAQSLHCTTNSQNGYVIQTYENAPMRMLGATTTIPDTNCNGGGCSPTVATAWATYTNSGFGYSLEVGSTSAGATLGITTSGNYKAFGVGNGNAQTVMSRTNTPAATDSVYICYRTVASTTQQAGTYENSVSFIATATF
;
A
#
# COMPACT_ATOMS: atom_id res chain seq x y z
N MET A 1 -20.56 68.38 -69.13
CA MET A 1 -20.84 67.79 -67.81
C MET A 1 -21.76 66.54 -67.82
N LYS A 2 -22.75 66.41 -68.67
CA LYS A 2 -23.67 65.24 -68.65
C LYS A 2 -23.10 63.91 -69.09
N LYS A 3 -22.05 63.85 -69.92
CA LYS A 3 -21.41 62.56 -70.35
C LYS A 3 -20.47 61.93 -69.34
N GLY A 4 -19.92 62.69 -68.38
CA GLY A 4 -19.07 62.20 -67.33
C GLY A 4 -19.82 61.47 -66.19
N ILE A 5 -20.99 62.04 -65.81
CA ILE A 5 -21.81 61.48 -64.75
C ILE A 5 -22.41 60.10 -65.11
N PHE A 6 -22.80 59.98 -66.43
CA PHE A 6 -23.33 58.67 -66.90
C PHE A 6 -22.29 57.51 -66.85
N ARG A 7 -21.03 57.81 -67.17
CA ARG A 7 -19.95 56.85 -67.10
C ARG A 7 -19.60 56.45 -65.68
N VAL A 8 -19.62 57.35 -64.72
CA VAL A 8 -19.39 57.09 -63.31
C VAL A 8 -20.55 56.28 -62.71
N LEU A 9 -21.78 56.56 -63.07
CA LEU A 9 -22.95 55.82 -62.63
C LEU A 9 -22.99 54.39 -63.15
N THR A 10 -22.60 54.21 -64.43
CA THR A 10 -22.52 52.88 -65.05
C THR A 10 -21.41 52.04 -64.44
N LEU A 11 -20.26 52.63 -64.10
CA LEU A 11 -19.19 51.96 -63.40
C LEU A 11 -19.59 51.57 -61.96
N LEU A 12 -20.29 52.41 -61.26
CA LEU A 12 -20.79 52.17 -59.91
C LEU A 12 -21.86 51.08 -59.88
N VAL A 13 -22.76 51.02 -60.90
CA VAL A 13 -23.75 49.90 -61.02
C VAL A 13 -23.12 48.56 -61.37
N LEU A 14 -21.97 48.55 -62.05
CA LEU A 14 -21.27 47.32 -62.41
C LEU A 14 -20.39 46.81 -61.24
N ILE A 15 -19.81 47.68 -60.44
CA ILE A 15 -18.93 47.37 -59.33
C ILE A 15 -19.72 47.00 -58.07
N LEU A 16 -20.88 47.66 -57.84
CA LEU A 16 -21.69 47.40 -56.66
C LEU A 16 -22.17 45.93 -56.50
N PRO A 17 -22.69 45.29 -57.58
CA PRO A 17 -23.06 43.87 -57.46
C PRO A 17 -21.81 42.93 -57.24
N ILE A 18 -20.67 43.27 -57.81
CA ILE A 18 -19.42 42.51 -57.61
C ILE A 18 -18.96 42.70 -56.15
N TYR A 19 -19.05 43.89 -55.64
CA TYR A 19 -18.72 44.17 -54.24
C TYR A 19 -19.72 43.50 -53.27
N LEU A 20 -21.03 43.55 -53.59
CA LEU A 20 -22.05 42.87 -52.81
C LEU A 20 -21.94 41.35 -52.86
N THR A 21 -21.55 40.76 -54.01
CA THR A 21 -21.31 39.29 -54.10
C THR A 21 -20.05 38.88 -53.39
N PHE A 22 -18.99 39.72 -53.38
CA PHE A 22 -17.77 39.42 -52.61
C PHE A 22 -17.99 39.58 -51.11
N PHE A 23 -18.83 40.51 -50.62
CA PHE A 23 -19.13 40.69 -49.21
C PHE A 23 -20.33 39.86 -48.75
N ALA A 24 -21.26 39.50 -49.63
CA ALA A 24 -22.39 38.67 -49.29
C ALA A 24 -22.03 37.17 -49.19
N ASN A 25 -20.89 36.76 -49.70
CA ASN A 25 -20.35 35.40 -49.55
C ASN A 25 -19.32 35.26 -48.44
N SER A 26 -19.14 36.25 -47.59
CA SER A 26 -18.62 35.94 -46.28
C SER A 26 -19.79 35.28 -45.53
N ASN A 27 -19.96 33.98 -45.76
CA ASN A 27 -20.50 33.09 -44.76
C ASN A 27 -19.60 33.28 -43.54
N GLN A 28 -19.93 34.27 -42.71
CA GLN A 28 -19.53 34.21 -41.33
C GLN A 28 -20.26 32.98 -40.80
N VAL A 29 -19.60 31.83 -40.95
CA VAL A 29 -19.89 30.71 -40.10
C VAL A 29 -19.75 31.30 -38.72
N LYS A 30 -20.85 31.60 -38.06
CA LYS A 30 -20.87 31.85 -36.63
C LYS A 30 -20.44 30.52 -36.05
N SER A 31 -19.12 30.32 -35.91
CA SER A 31 -18.56 29.25 -35.15
C SER A 31 -19.15 29.36 -33.76
N VAL A 32 -20.06 28.47 -33.43
CA VAL A 32 -20.44 28.27 -32.04
C VAL A 32 -19.25 27.59 -31.42
N PRO A 33 -18.52 28.21 -30.49
CA PRO A 33 -17.30 27.63 -30.00
C PRO A 33 -17.58 26.29 -29.32
N VAL A 34 -16.64 25.37 -29.40
CA VAL A 34 -16.60 24.18 -28.52
C VAL A 34 -16.48 24.71 -27.09
N ILE A 35 -17.43 24.36 -26.23
CA ILE A 35 -17.52 24.89 -24.87
C ILE A 35 -17.54 23.78 -23.84
N ASN A 36 -17.47 24.12 -22.56
CA ASN A 36 -17.52 23.20 -21.42
C ASN A 36 -16.45 22.10 -21.47
N LEU A 37 -15.28 22.45 -22.00
CA LEU A 37 -14.16 21.52 -22.08
C LEU A 37 -13.65 21.18 -20.68
N LYS A 38 -13.65 19.90 -20.36
CA LYS A 38 -13.14 19.35 -19.10
C LYS A 38 -12.44 18.02 -19.38
N ASP A 39 -11.28 17.83 -18.79
CA ASP A 39 -10.61 16.52 -18.72
C ASP A 39 -10.59 16.03 -17.28
N GLN A 40 -11.00 14.80 -17.06
CA GLN A 40 -11.00 14.13 -15.78
C GLN A 40 -10.07 12.90 -15.85
N LEU A 41 -9.06 12.89 -14.97
CA LEU A 41 -8.12 11.80 -14.85
C LEU A 41 -8.58 10.78 -13.80
N SER A 42 -8.43 9.50 -14.10
CA SER A 42 -8.60 8.44 -13.10
C SER A 42 -7.48 8.42 -12.05
N ASN A 43 -6.31 8.98 -12.38
CA ASN A 43 -5.17 9.11 -11.49
C ASN A 43 -4.41 10.40 -11.86
N ALA A 44 -4.32 11.34 -10.93
CA ALA A 44 -3.66 12.63 -11.10
C ALA A 44 -2.25 12.68 -10.49
N GLN A 45 -1.66 11.52 -10.17
CA GLN A 45 -0.31 11.45 -9.59
C GLN A 45 0.76 11.57 -10.67
N LEU A 46 1.81 12.32 -10.38
CA LEU A 46 3.02 12.34 -11.19
C LEU A 46 3.70 10.97 -11.16
N SER A 47 4.27 10.56 -12.29
CA SER A 47 5.17 9.41 -12.38
C SER A 47 6.50 9.72 -11.69
N PHE A 48 7.35 8.69 -11.55
CA PHE A 48 8.72 8.87 -11.09
C PHE A 48 9.68 8.49 -12.21
N SER A 49 10.71 9.32 -12.41
CA SER A 49 11.85 9.01 -13.26
C SER A 49 13.09 9.68 -12.64
N GLY A 50 14.06 8.88 -12.20
CA GLY A 50 15.26 9.38 -11.55
C GLY A 50 16.52 8.66 -12.05
N ARG A 51 17.56 9.43 -12.39
CA ARG A 51 18.84 8.84 -12.81
C ARG A 51 19.54 8.17 -11.62
N ILE A 52 20.07 6.99 -11.84
CA ILE A 52 20.84 6.26 -10.83
C ILE A 52 22.21 6.91 -10.64
N LEU A 53 22.56 7.24 -9.39
CA LEU A 53 23.90 7.62 -9.00
C LEU A 53 24.77 6.39 -8.72
N THR A 54 24.25 5.49 -7.89
CA THR A 54 24.89 4.21 -7.57
C THR A 54 23.83 3.17 -7.27
N ALA A 55 24.12 1.91 -7.60
CA ALA A 55 23.34 0.78 -7.18
C ALA A 55 24.26 -0.28 -6.58
N ASN A 56 23.91 -0.82 -5.41
CA ASN A 56 24.68 -1.86 -4.74
C ASN A 56 23.73 -2.81 -4.00
N GLY A 57 23.71 -4.06 -4.42
CA GLY A 57 22.83 -5.05 -3.85
C GLY A 57 21.37 -4.63 -3.98
N THR A 58 20.69 -4.44 -2.87
CA THR A 58 19.27 -4.02 -2.82
C THR A 58 19.06 -2.52 -2.70
N VAL A 59 20.12 -1.72 -2.67
CA VAL A 59 20.05 -0.26 -2.48
C VAL A 59 20.36 0.46 -3.76
N ILE A 60 19.46 1.34 -4.18
CA ILE A 60 19.63 2.25 -5.30
C ILE A 60 19.70 3.69 -4.75
N LYS A 61 20.73 4.43 -5.13
CA LYS A 61 20.84 5.86 -4.86
C LYS A 61 20.53 6.64 -6.12
N ILE A 62 19.65 7.62 -5.99
CA ILE A 62 19.23 8.51 -7.08
C ILE A 62 20.17 9.70 -7.13
N ASN A 63 20.51 10.13 -8.31
CA ASN A 63 21.33 11.32 -8.51
C ASN A 63 20.51 12.59 -8.26
N THR A 64 20.83 13.30 -7.21
CA THR A 64 20.15 14.55 -6.81
C THR A 64 20.90 15.80 -7.24
N ALA A 65 22.09 15.68 -7.82
CA ALA A 65 23.01 16.80 -8.02
C ALA A 65 22.95 17.44 -9.41
N THR A 66 22.44 16.73 -10.43
CA THR A 66 22.54 17.19 -11.82
C THR A 66 21.27 17.93 -12.27
N ALA A 67 21.42 19.14 -12.78
CA ALA A 67 20.32 19.90 -13.39
C ALA A 67 19.75 19.19 -14.61
N GLY A 68 18.43 19.31 -14.84
CA GLY A 68 17.75 18.72 -16.00
C GLY A 68 17.38 17.26 -15.88
N ILE A 69 17.60 16.62 -14.71
CA ILE A 69 17.15 15.24 -14.47
C ILE A 69 15.75 15.24 -13.86
N PRO A 70 14.80 14.50 -14.44
CA PRO A 70 13.48 14.34 -13.85
C PRO A 70 13.57 13.71 -12.46
N SER A 71 12.67 14.08 -11.59
CA SER A 71 12.45 13.49 -10.26
C SER A 71 13.71 13.15 -9.47
N ARG A 72 14.28 14.15 -8.83
CA ARG A 72 15.52 14.00 -8.06
C ARG A 72 15.32 13.55 -6.63
N ILE A 73 14.08 13.46 -6.20
CA ILE A 73 13.72 13.02 -4.86
C ILE A 73 12.76 11.85 -4.95
N THR A 74 12.77 11.00 -3.94
CA THR A 74 11.92 9.81 -3.89
C THR A 74 10.49 10.09 -3.42
N ALA A 75 10.07 11.36 -3.37
CA ALA A 75 8.77 11.76 -2.83
C ALA A 75 7.58 11.12 -3.53
N ASN A 76 7.71 10.85 -4.83
CA ASN A 76 6.65 10.20 -5.62
C ASN A 76 6.70 8.67 -5.61
N LEU A 77 7.58 8.08 -4.81
CA LEU A 77 7.64 6.64 -4.60
C LEU A 77 7.02 6.29 -3.26
N ALA A 78 6.44 5.10 -3.20
CA ALA A 78 5.93 4.49 -1.98
C ALA A 78 6.46 3.06 -1.83
N THR A 79 6.53 2.58 -0.60
CA THR A 79 6.77 1.16 -0.32
C THR A 79 5.68 0.32 -0.98
N GLY A 80 6.06 -0.72 -1.69
CA GLY A 80 5.17 -1.56 -2.50
C GLY A 80 5.05 -1.14 -3.98
N ASP A 81 5.57 0.03 -4.36
CA ASP A 81 5.61 0.42 -5.77
C ASP A 81 6.46 -0.54 -6.59
N THR A 82 5.97 -0.83 -7.78
CA THR A 82 6.78 -1.53 -8.80
C THR A 82 7.57 -0.49 -9.57
N ILE A 83 8.89 -0.61 -9.53
CA ILE A 83 9.81 0.20 -10.31
C ILE A 83 10.47 -0.64 -11.39
N ALA A 84 10.89 0.02 -12.44
CA ALA A 84 11.75 -0.54 -13.46
C ALA A 84 13.10 0.17 -13.44
N VAL A 85 14.16 -0.55 -13.74
CA VAL A 85 15.48 0.02 -14.01
C VAL A 85 15.74 -0.08 -15.50
N ALA A 86 15.97 1.05 -16.13
CA ALA A 86 16.11 1.17 -17.58
C ALA A 86 17.32 2.02 -17.96
N ASP A 87 17.96 1.68 -19.04
CA ASP A 87 18.89 2.56 -19.74
C ASP A 87 18.17 3.33 -20.83
N VAL A 88 18.62 4.52 -21.17
CA VAL A 88 18.05 5.31 -22.28
C VAL A 88 18.10 4.50 -23.57
N GLY A 89 16.94 4.29 -24.16
CA GLY A 89 16.80 3.52 -25.40
C GLY A 89 16.79 1.99 -25.25
N VAL A 90 16.71 1.46 -24.02
CA VAL A 90 16.68 0.02 -23.77
C VAL A 90 15.28 -0.55 -23.90
N THR A 91 15.21 -1.69 -24.58
CA THR A 91 13.97 -2.42 -24.87
C THR A 91 13.57 -3.44 -23.79
N SER A 92 14.43 -3.69 -22.79
CA SER A 92 14.20 -4.68 -21.74
C SER A 92 14.55 -4.11 -20.37
N GLN A 93 13.66 -4.33 -19.40
CA GLN A 93 13.80 -3.79 -18.04
C GLN A 93 13.50 -4.83 -16.98
N THR A 94 14.28 -4.78 -15.92
CA THR A 94 14.01 -5.60 -14.74
C THR A 94 13.11 -4.84 -13.78
N LYS A 95 12.07 -5.50 -13.28
CA LYS A 95 11.17 -4.97 -12.27
C LYS A 95 11.62 -5.31 -10.86
N TYR A 96 11.43 -4.34 -9.99
CA TYR A 96 11.68 -4.47 -8.55
C TYR A 96 10.51 -3.88 -7.79
N ILE A 97 10.32 -4.33 -6.56
CA ILE A 97 9.36 -3.73 -5.64
C ILE A 97 10.13 -2.87 -4.64
N VAL A 98 9.69 -1.65 -4.42
CA VAL A 98 10.25 -0.77 -3.39
C VAL A 98 9.88 -1.35 -2.02
N ARG A 99 10.89 -1.70 -1.23
CA ARG A 99 10.73 -2.19 0.14
C ARG A 99 10.75 -1.09 1.16
N ASP A 100 11.67 -0.17 0.97
CA ASP A 100 11.81 0.99 1.85
C ASP A 100 12.34 2.20 1.07
N ILE A 101 12.09 3.38 1.61
CA ILE A 101 12.58 4.65 1.12
C ILE A 101 13.38 5.27 2.27
N GLY A 102 14.68 5.00 2.27
CA GLY A 102 15.57 5.37 3.37
C GLY A 102 15.72 6.88 3.54
N ASN A 103 15.66 7.63 2.43
CA ASN A 103 15.72 9.10 2.44
C ASN A 103 15.29 9.65 1.06
N THR A 104 15.42 10.96 0.87
CA THR A 104 15.04 11.63 -0.39
C THR A 104 15.85 11.23 -1.62
N ALA A 105 16.87 10.40 -1.48
CA ALA A 105 17.77 10.01 -2.55
C ALA A 105 18.09 8.51 -2.59
N ALA A 106 17.55 7.69 -1.69
CA ALA A 106 17.84 6.27 -1.63
C ALA A 106 16.56 5.42 -1.49
N ILE A 107 16.50 4.33 -2.23
CA ILE A 107 15.44 3.32 -2.19
C ILE A 107 16.03 1.95 -1.95
N GLU A 108 15.34 1.13 -1.15
CA GLU A 108 15.62 -0.30 -1.00
C GLU A 108 14.61 -1.10 -1.83
N ILE A 109 15.10 -2.13 -2.52
CA ILE A 109 14.32 -2.94 -3.46
C ILE A 109 14.27 -4.42 -3.04
N SER A 110 13.30 -5.13 -3.60
CA SER A 110 12.96 -6.51 -3.24
C SER A 110 14.04 -7.56 -3.53
N SER A 111 14.92 -7.28 -4.48
CA SER A 111 16.00 -8.19 -4.88
C SER A 111 17.21 -7.40 -5.35
N SER A 112 18.39 -8.05 -5.32
CA SER A 112 19.63 -7.41 -5.74
C SER A 112 19.60 -7.03 -7.22
N ILE A 113 20.09 -5.82 -7.54
CA ILE A 113 20.37 -5.43 -8.91
C ILE A 113 21.59 -6.23 -9.38
N GLY A 114 21.47 -6.95 -10.49
CA GLY A 114 22.58 -7.62 -11.16
C GLY A 114 23.64 -6.62 -11.61
N THR A 115 24.85 -7.11 -11.85
CA THR A 115 26.05 -6.34 -12.23
C THR A 115 25.99 -5.62 -13.57
N THR A 116 24.89 -5.67 -14.29
CA THR A 116 24.69 -5.08 -15.63
C THR A 116 24.17 -3.65 -15.63
N THR A 117 23.78 -3.11 -14.49
CA THR A 117 23.40 -1.70 -14.38
C THR A 117 24.65 -0.86 -14.17
N THR A 118 25.06 -0.17 -15.21
CA THR A 118 26.12 0.84 -15.12
C THR A 118 25.65 1.97 -14.19
N ALA A 119 26.05 1.88 -12.95
CA ALA A 119 26.01 3.01 -12.07
C ALA A 119 26.75 4.16 -12.75
N ASN A 120 26.12 5.31 -12.90
CA ASN A 120 26.77 6.50 -13.39
C ASN A 120 26.79 6.72 -14.92
N GLY A 121 25.71 6.85 -15.55
CA GLY A 121 25.80 7.38 -16.92
C GLY A 121 24.57 7.30 -17.78
N GLY A 122 23.66 6.39 -17.53
CA GLY A 122 22.55 6.19 -18.45
C GLY A 122 21.32 5.51 -17.88
N SER A 123 21.46 4.88 -16.72
CA SER A 123 20.36 4.11 -16.13
C SER A 123 19.42 4.96 -15.29
N TYR A 124 18.13 4.71 -15.42
CA TYR A 124 17.06 5.37 -14.69
C TYR A 124 16.28 4.38 -13.85
N VAL A 125 15.77 4.85 -12.71
CA VAL A 125 14.67 4.21 -12.00
C VAL A 125 13.37 4.89 -12.43
N ILE A 126 12.41 4.08 -12.83
CA ILE A 126 11.13 4.55 -13.32
C ILE A 126 10.01 3.89 -12.52
N ALA A 127 9.03 4.67 -12.08
CA ALA A 127 7.73 4.18 -11.65
C ALA A 127 6.66 4.91 -12.45
N THR A 128 6.07 4.23 -13.41
CA THR A 128 5.02 4.81 -14.24
C THR A 128 3.73 4.93 -13.46
N ARG A 129 3.13 6.10 -13.50
CA ARG A 129 1.74 6.35 -13.16
C ARG A 129 1.01 6.65 -14.45
N SER A 130 -0.17 6.11 -14.60
CA SER A 130 -0.97 6.33 -15.80
C SER A 130 -2.40 6.62 -15.43
N ALA A 131 -3.13 7.24 -16.36
CA ALA A 131 -4.51 7.63 -16.17
C ALA A 131 -5.39 7.35 -17.38
N ILE A 132 -6.65 7.06 -17.13
CA ILE A 132 -7.71 7.18 -18.11
C ILE A 132 -8.13 8.65 -18.09
N HIS A 133 -8.14 9.28 -19.26
CA HIS A 133 -8.64 10.62 -19.47
C HIS A 133 -10.07 10.56 -19.98
N THR A 134 -11.00 11.23 -19.32
CA THR A 134 -12.37 11.41 -19.78
C THR A 134 -12.57 12.88 -20.14
N VAL A 135 -12.46 13.15 -21.43
CA VAL A 135 -12.52 14.51 -21.97
C VAL A 135 -13.94 14.81 -22.40
N THR A 136 -14.65 15.61 -21.62
CA THR A 136 -16.02 16.06 -21.90
C THR A 136 -16.02 17.44 -22.52
N PHE A 137 -16.86 17.64 -23.51
CA PHE A 137 -17.01 18.93 -24.21
C PHE A 137 -18.38 19.02 -24.88
N THR A 138 -18.78 20.23 -25.23
CA THR A 138 -19.97 20.48 -26.04
C THR A 138 -19.50 21.01 -27.39
N PRO A 139 -19.53 20.16 -28.47
CA PRO A 139 -19.06 20.54 -29.79
C PRO A 139 -20.08 21.45 -30.50
N GLN A 140 -19.67 21.97 -31.65
CA GLN A 140 -20.63 22.42 -32.65
C GLN A 140 -21.45 21.22 -33.18
N ALA A 141 -22.59 21.50 -33.83
CA ALA A 141 -23.30 20.47 -34.56
C ALA A 141 -22.34 19.84 -35.60
N ALA A 142 -22.27 18.51 -35.60
CA ALA A 142 -21.36 17.75 -36.42
C ALA A 142 -22.11 16.68 -37.20
N THR A 143 -21.59 16.34 -38.39
CA THR A 143 -22.14 15.33 -39.29
C THR A 143 -21.11 14.29 -39.68
N ALA A 144 -21.56 13.25 -40.37
CA ALA A 144 -20.68 12.16 -40.81
C ALA A 144 -19.43 12.69 -41.55
N GLY A 145 -18.28 12.15 -41.24
CA GLY A 145 -16.98 12.50 -41.77
C GLY A 145 -16.28 13.67 -41.06
N GLU A 146 -16.96 14.40 -40.20
CA GLU A 146 -16.31 15.36 -39.33
C GLU A 146 -15.46 14.72 -38.25
N ILE A 147 -14.49 15.46 -37.71
CA ILE A 147 -13.41 14.94 -36.88
C ILE A 147 -13.36 15.72 -35.57
N TRP A 148 -13.24 14.98 -34.45
CA TRP A 148 -12.84 15.54 -33.19
C TRP A 148 -11.46 15.03 -32.80
N GLN A 149 -10.57 15.98 -32.48
CA GLN A 149 -9.22 15.68 -32.05
C GLN A 149 -9.04 16.13 -30.60
N PHE A 150 -8.70 15.17 -29.74
CA PHE A 150 -8.14 15.47 -28.42
C PHE A 150 -6.61 15.60 -28.56
N LEU A 151 -6.10 16.77 -28.22
CA LEU A 151 -4.69 17.09 -28.24
C LEU A 151 -4.22 17.22 -26.81
N ILE A 152 -3.19 16.47 -26.44
CA ILE A 152 -2.57 16.56 -25.13
C ILE A 152 -1.06 16.78 -25.28
N LYS A 153 -0.50 17.68 -24.46
CA LYS A 153 0.92 17.98 -24.48
C LYS A 153 1.71 16.69 -24.39
N ALA A 154 2.51 16.40 -25.40
CA ALA A 154 3.41 15.27 -25.45
C ALA A 154 4.76 15.62 -24.80
N THR A 155 5.56 14.60 -24.48
CA THR A 155 6.93 14.77 -24.07
C THR A 155 7.74 15.51 -25.14
N ASP A 156 8.61 16.42 -24.72
CA ASP A 156 9.59 17.03 -25.61
C ASP A 156 10.83 16.17 -25.66
N ARG A 157 11.34 15.96 -26.84
CA ARG A 157 12.65 15.35 -27.03
C ARG A 157 13.70 16.29 -26.45
N ALA A 158 14.30 15.90 -25.31
CA ALA A 158 15.47 16.60 -24.83
C ALA A 158 16.64 16.40 -25.82
N ALA A 159 17.54 17.36 -25.87
CA ALA A 159 18.71 17.30 -26.76
C ALA A 159 19.65 16.10 -26.52
N THR A 160 19.35 15.26 -25.54
CA THR A 160 20.17 14.16 -25.00
C THR A 160 19.69 12.76 -25.37
N GLY A 161 18.82 12.60 -26.37
CA GLY A 161 18.49 11.26 -26.90
C GLY A 161 17.20 10.62 -26.36
N GLU A 162 16.41 11.34 -25.56
CA GLU A 162 15.07 10.89 -25.19
C GLU A 162 14.13 10.94 -26.40
N TYR A 163 13.29 9.93 -26.54
CA TYR A 163 12.39 9.80 -27.66
C TYR A 163 10.97 10.18 -27.25
N TYR A 164 10.20 10.78 -28.15
CA TYR A 164 8.78 10.96 -27.95
C TYR A 164 8.11 9.61 -27.71
N ASN A 165 7.32 9.51 -26.67
CA ASN A 165 6.49 8.33 -26.41
C ASN A 165 7.29 7.02 -26.42
N ASP A 166 8.36 6.98 -25.67
CA ASP A 166 9.18 5.79 -25.47
C ASP A 166 8.70 4.93 -24.29
N GLY A 167 7.68 5.37 -23.58
CA GLY A 167 7.12 4.73 -22.40
C GLY A 167 7.78 5.14 -21.09
N MET A 168 8.77 6.04 -21.16
CA MET A 168 9.40 6.62 -19.98
C MET A 168 8.71 7.94 -19.60
N PRO A 169 8.35 8.13 -18.33
CA PRO A 169 7.76 9.40 -17.93
C PRO A 169 8.74 10.55 -18.03
N ASP A 170 8.38 11.59 -18.75
CA ASP A 170 9.16 12.81 -18.91
C ASP A 170 8.52 14.01 -18.20
N GLN A 171 9.30 15.09 -18.06
CA GLN A 171 8.86 16.31 -17.37
C GLN A 171 7.89 17.17 -18.17
N THR A 172 7.87 17.04 -19.49
CA THR A 172 7.31 18.04 -20.41
C THR A 172 5.93 17.72 -20.90
N GLY A 173 5.46 16.47 -20.74
CA GLY A 173 4.14 16.07 -21.19
C GLY A 173 3.78 14.63 -20.89
N PHE A 174 2.67 14.20 -21.45
CA PHE A 174 2.15 12.84 -21.35
C PHE A 174 2.74 11.95 -22.43
N ASP A 175 2.90 10.67 -22.11
CA ASP A 175 3.41 9.67 -23.02
C ASP A 175 2.29 8.67 -23.37
N ILE A 176 2.17 8.30 -24.65
CA ILE A 176 1.21 7.27 -25.09
C ILE A 176 1.77 5.85 -24.99
N GLY A 177 2.96 5.67 -24.42
CA GLY A 177 3.64 4.38 -24.27
C GLY A 177 4.48 3.98 -25.48
N SER A 178 5.32 2.99 -25.27
CA SER A 178 6.26 2.51 -26.29
C SER A 178 5.72 1.33 -27.09
N ASP A 179 5.98 1.33 -28.39
CA ASP A 179 5.78 0.16 -29.26
C ASP A 179 6.90 -0.86 -29.10
N VAL A 180 8.06 -0.42 -28.64
CA VAL A 180 9.25 -1.25 -28.51
C VAL A 180 9.13 -2.05 -27.22
N GLY A 181 8.90 -3.36 -27.38
CA GLY A 181 8.84 -4.26 -26.25
C GLY A 181 7.52 -4.25 -25.50
N ALA A 182 6.40 -4.44 -26.21
CA ALA A 182 5.07 -4.67 -25.57
C ALA A 182 5.04 -5.80 -24.53
N THR A 183 6.11 -6.55 -24.42
CA THR A 183 6.37 -7.58 -23.39
C THR A 183 7.25 -7.08 -22.27
N THR A 184 7.81 -5.88 -22.33
CA THR A 184 8.73 -5.36 -21.34
C THR A 184 7.97 -4.60 -20.27
N THR A 185 8.06 -5.12 -19.21
CA THR A 185 7.51 -4.88 -17.93
C THR A 185 8.16 -3.67 -17.26
N GLY A 186 7.67 -2.50 -17.53
CA GLY A 186 8.15 -1.30 -16.85
C GLY A 186 7.96 -0.02 -17.61
N LEU A 187 8.00 -0.11 -18.93
CA LEU A 187 7.52 0.94 -19.81
C LEU A 187 6.03 0.74 -20.01
N GLY A 188 5.28 1.80 -20.03
CA GLY A 188 3.85 1.72 -20.34
C GLY A 188 3.64 1.13 -21.73
N THR A 189 2.76 0.17 -21.84
CA THR A 189 2.35 -0.39 -23.14
C THR A 189 1.72 0.73 -23.96
N ARG A 190 2.07 0.81 -25.26
CA ARG A 190 1.50 1.82 -26.16
C ARG A 190 -0.01 1.78 -26.17
N LEU A 191 -0.59 2.96 -26.09
CA LEU A 191 -2.02 3.20 -26.27
C LEU A 191 -2.45 2.74 -27.67
N LYS A 192 -3.48 1.92 -27.74
CA LYS A 192 -4.04 1.38 -28.98
C LYS A 192 -5.41 1.97 -29.27
N THR A 193 -5.86 1.84 -30.52
CA THR A 193 -7.21 2.28 -30.89
C THR A 193 -8.31 1.61 -30.06
N ALA A 194 -8.08 0.36 -29.64
CA ALA A 194 -8.99 -0.35 -28.74
C ALA A 194 -9.08 0.23 -27.33
N ASP A 195 -8.14 1.07 -26.92
CA ASP A 195 -8.12 1.75 -25.62
C ASP A 195 -8.82 3.10 -25.65
N ILE A 196 -9.32 3.51 -26.83
CA ILE A 196 -10.03 4.77 -27.01
C ILE A 196 -11.52 4.49 -27.20
N THR A 197 -12.33 5.25 -26.46
CA THR A 197 -13.77 5.29 -26.70
C THR A 197 -14.13 6.65 -27.28
N CYS A 198 -14.48 6.62 -28.57
CA CYS A 198 -15.01 7.80 -29.25
C CYS A 198 -16.50 7.95 -28.95
N PRO A 199 -17.04 9.19 -29.01
CA PRO A 199 -18.49 9.41 -28.93
C PRO A 199 -19.21 8.64 -30.04
N PHE A 200 -20.41 8.16 -29.74
CA PHE A 200 -21.23 7.34 -30.67
C PHE A 200 -20.61 5.98 -31.05
N GLY A 201 -19.68 5.49 -30.26
CA GLY A 201 -19.00 4.21 -30.50
C GLY A 201 -19.90 3.01 -30.27
N ALA A 202 -19.48 1.88 -30.84
CA ALA A 202 -19.87 0.50 -30.57
C ALA A 202 -20.94 -0.17 -31.46
N THR A 203 -21.44 0.42 -32.50
CA THR A 203 -22.14 -0.39 -33.54
C THR A 203 -21.33 -0.43 -34.82
N ALA A 204 -21.14 -1.62 -35.36
CA ALA A 204 -20.17 -1.91 -36.44
C ALA A 204 -20.38 -1.15 -37.76
N SER A 205 -21.45 -0.41 -37.89
CA SER A 205 -21.79 0.37 -39.10
C SER A 205 -22.00 1.86 -38.85
N VAL A 206 -22.04 2.29 -37.58
CA VAL A 206 -22.33 3.69 -37.22
C VAL A 206 -21.47 4.00 -36.00
N GLY A 207 -20.37 4.68 -36.17
CA GLY A 207 -19.45 4.96 -35.07
C GLY A 207 -18.33 5.88 -35.51
N SER A 208 -17.35 6.06 -34.64
CA SER A 208 -16.15 6.81 -34.96
C SER A 208 -14.99 5.86 -35.22
N THR A 209 -14.17 6.18 -36.22
CA THR A 209 -12.85 5.57 -36.38
C THR A 209 -11.84 6.33 -35.52
N VAL A 210 -10.87 5.60 -35.01
CA VAL A 210 -9.84 6.16 -34.12
C VAL A 210 -8.49 6.18 -34.82
N MET A 211 -7.79 7.29 -34.71
CA MET A 211 -6.39 7.42 -35.08
C MET A 211 -5.60 8.03 -33.91
N ILE A 212 -4.43 7.48 -33.63
CA ILE A 212 -3.49 8.00 -32.64
C ILE A 212 -2.22 8.46 -33.36
N THR A 213 -1.88 9.73 -33.21
CA THR A 213 -0.64 10.30 -33.76
C THR A 213 0.20 10.84 -32.60
N SER A 214 1.46 10.49 -32.56
CA SER A 214 2.34 10.83 -31.46
C SER A 214 3.34 11.93 -31.80
N GLY A 215 3.58 12.84 -30.86
CA GLY A 215 4.66 13.81 -30.90
C GLY A 215 4.57 14.82 -32.05
N VAL A 216 3.38 15.14 -32.52
CA VAL A 216 3.19 16.07 -33.65
C VAL A 216 3.42 17.50 -33.19
N ASN A 217 4.33 18.19 -33.86
CA ASN A 217 4.58 19.61 -33.62
C ASN A 217 3.54 20.45 -34.34
N ILE A 218 2.65 21.13 -33.61
CA ILE A 218 1.57 21.95 -34.15
C ILE A 218 1.72 23.46 -33.85
N GLY A 219 2.92 23.90 -33.55
CA GLY A 219 3.24 25.31 -33.29
C GLY A 219 4.22 25.54 -32.17
N ALA A 220 4.33 26.79 -31.71
CA ALA A 220 5.30 27.23 -30.71
C ALA A 220 5.16 26.62 -29.30
N THR A 221 4.09 25.88 -29.03
CA THR A 221 3.79 25.25 -27.75
C THR A 221 4.36 23.82 -27.62
N GLY A 222 5.13 23.37 -28.62
CA GLY A 222 5.78 22.04 -28.67
C GLY A 222 4.86 20.91 -29.11
N PRO A 223 5.33 19.66 -29.03
CA PRO A 223 4.62 18.51 -29.56
C PRO A 223 3.37 18.14 -28.75
N TYR A 224 2.40 17.58 -29.45
CA TYR A 224 1.17 17.04 -28.89
C TYR A 224 0.95 15.61 -29.35
N ASN A 225 0.41 14.79 -28.46
CA ASN A 225 -0.25 13.55 -28.84
C ASN A 225 -1.67 13.89 -29.29
N ILE A 226 -2.08 13.36 -30.45
CA ILE A 226 -3.39 13.62 -31.05
C ILE A 226 -4.17 12.31 -31.07
N ILE A 227 -5.30 12.28 -30.41
CA ILE A 227 -6.29 11.21 -30.47
C ILE A 227 -7.46 11.72 -31.28
N GLN A 228 -7.67 11.13 -32.46
CA GLN A 228 -8.68 11.58 -33.41
C GLN A 228 -9.84 10.61 -33.48
N CYS A 229 -11.05 11.13 -33.37
CA CYS A 229 -12.31 10.43 -33.58
C CYS A 229 -13.00 11.00 -34.83
N THR A 230 -13.13 10.20 -35.89
CA THR A 230 -13.86 10.57 -37.11
C THR A 230 -15.25 9.99 -37.08
N LEU A 231 -16.29 10.81 -37.21
CA LEU A 231 -17.69 10.40 -37.17
C LEU A 231 -18.01 9.54 -38.39
N GLY A 232 -18.62 8.38 -38.14
CA GLY A 232 -19.01 7.42 -39.17
C GLY A 232 -20.25 7.85 -39.95
N ALA A 233 -20.58 7.10 -40.99
CA ALA A 233 -21.77 7.32 -41.81
C ALA A 233 -23.04 7.21 -40.96
N GLY A 234 -23.94 8.16 -41.13
CA GLY A 234 -25.21 8.25 -40.39
C GLY A 234 -25.08 8.77 -38.95
N VAL A 235 -23.89 9.12 -38.50
CA VAL A 235 -23.68 9.76 -37.20
C VAL A 235 -23.81 11.27 -37.32
N SER A 236 -24.54 11.85 -36.38
CA SER A 236 -24.65 13.32 -36.27
C SER A 236 -24.73 13.70 -34.78
N ASN A 237 -24.23 14.87 -34.44
CA ASN A 237 -24.38 15.47 -33.14
C ASN A 237 -24.94 16.89 -33.32
N ASN A 238 -26.05 17.18 -32.67
CA ASN A 238 -26.71 18.50 -32.78
C ASN A 238 -26.17 19.49 -31.72
N GLY A 239 -24.88 19.42 -31.42
CA GLY A 239 -24.26 20.26 -30.38
C GLY A 239 -24.53 19.76 -28.97
N ALA A 240 -24.90 18.48 -28.78
CA ALA A 240 -25.05 17.90 -27.47
C ALA A 240 -23.68 17.59 -26.83
N ALA A 241 -23.60 17.77 -25.51
CA ALA A 241 -22.39 17.40 -24.72
C ALA A 241 -22.00 15.95 -24.97
N THR A 242 -20.71 15.71 -25.15
CA THR A 242 -20.15 14.40 -25.48
C THR A 242 -18.79 14.20 -24.81
N SER A 243 -18.21 13.01 -24.95
CA SER A 243 -16.90 12.71 -24.37
C SER A 243 -16.06 11.79 -25.25
N ILE A 244 -14.74 11.99 -25.19
CA ILE A 244 -13.73 11.05 -25.66
C ILE A 244 -13.07 10.47 -24.42
N THR A 245 -13.03 9.13 -24.32
CA THR A 245 -12.28 8.46 -23.24
C THR A 245 -11.01 7.88 -23.83
N VAL A 246 -9.88 8.23 -23.23
CA VAL A 246 -8.54 7.82 -23.64
C VAL A 246 -7.93 6.94 -22.54
N GLY A 247 -7.70 5.70 -22.86
CA GLY A 247 -7.20 4.68 -21.95
C GLY A 247 -8.27 3.70 -21.50
N ARG A 248 -7.83 2.54 -21.05
CA ARG A 248 -8.63 1.44 -20.52
C ARG A 248 -8.00 0.94 -19.22
N ALA A 249 -8.73 0.14 -18.43
CA ALA A 249 -8.17 -0.52 -17.26
C ALA A 249 -6.90 -1.31 -17.60
N LEU A 250 -5.86 -1.18 -16.79
CA LEU A 250 -4.52 -1.78 -17.06
C LEU A 250 -4.54 -3.31 -17.19
N THR A 251 -5.58 -3.97 -16.66
CA THR A 251 -5.77 -5.42 -16.81
C THR A 251 -6.22 -5.82 -18.23
N THR A 252 -6.75 -4.87 -19.01
CA THR A 252 -7.35 -5.14 -20.34
C THR A 252 -6.84 -4.23 -21.43
N GLY A 253 -6.06 -3.21 -21.13
CA GLY A 253 -5.59 -2.23 -22.08
C GLY A 253 -4.51 -1.31 -21.51
N SER A 254 -4.29 -0.19 -22.18
CA SER A 254 -3.29 0.81 -21.85
C SER A 254 -3.91 2.16 -21.47
N GLN A 255 -3.13 3.00 -20.83
CA GLN A 255 -3.49 4.34 -20.37
C GLN A 255 -2.41 5.34 -20.81
N LEU A 256 -2.74 6.63 -20.78
CA LEU A 256 -1.72 7.67 -20.90
C LEU A 256 -0.82 7.66 -19.68
N ILE A 257 0.48 7.71 -19.90
CA ILE A 257 1.49 7.79 -18.84
C ILE A 257 1.58 9.25 -18.38
N ASN A 258 1.43 9.45 -17.10
CA ASN A 258 1.53 10.77 -16.49
C ASN A 258 2.98 11.24 -16.48
N PRO A 259 3.21 12.54 -16.61
CA PRO A 259 4.55 13.12 -16.55
C PRO A 259 5.28 12.81 -15.25
N ALA A 260 6.61 12.84 -15.31
CA ALA A 260 7.47 12.92 -14.14
C ALA A 260 7.53 14.37 -13.63
N PRO A 261 7.92 14.61 -12.35
CA PRO A 261 8.04 15.96 -11.82
C PRO A 261 9.01 16.83 -12.60
N GLY A 262 8.59 18.04 -12.89
CA GLY A 262 9.40 19.06 -13.57
C GLY A 262 10.55 19.59 -12.72
N LEU A 263 11.32 20.52 -13.29
CA LEU A 263 12.45 21.16 -12.61
C LEU A 263 12.07 21.94 -11.34
N SER A 264 10.79 22.33 -11.22
CA SER A 264 10.24 22.99 -10.03
C SER A 264 10.24 22.10 -8.79
N HIS A 265 10.29 20.77 -8.98
CA HIS A 265 10.26 19.76 -7.90
C HIS A 265 11.68 19.28 -7.49
N VAL A 266 12.71 20.10 -7.65
CA VAL A 266 14.07 19.78 -7.20
C VAL A 266 14.19 19.85 -5.68
N PRO A 267 15.12 19.11 -5.06
CA PRO A 267 15.38 19.20 -3.63
C PRO A 267 15.59 20.65 -3.17
N GLY A 268 14.87 21.06 -2.14
CA GLY A 268 14.87 22.42 -1.61
C GLY A 268 13.89 23.39 -2.27
N GLN A 269 13.12 22.95 -3.27
CA GLN A 269 12.00 23.71 -3.82
C GLN A 269 10.67 23.31 -3.11
N ALA A 270 9.64 24.12 -3.28
CA ALA A 270 8.35 23.87 -2.63
C ALA A 270 7.75 22.53 -3.09
N ASN A 271 7.73 21.57 -2.18
CA ASN A 271 7.04 20.32 -2.38
C ASN A 271 5.52 20.56 -2.41
N GLY A 272 4.79 19.76 -3.18
CA GLY A 272 3.33 19.88 -3.30
C GLY A 272 2.87 20.86 -4.37
N SER A 273 3.77 21.37 -5.20
CA SER A 273 3.42 22.08 -6.42
C SER A 273 2.85 21.12 -7.47
N SER A 274 1.94 21.60 -8.30
CA SER A 274 1.44 20.87 -9.46
C SER A 274 2.13 21.31 -10.73
N ASP A 275 2.47 20.36 -11.60
CA ASP A 275 2.82 20.67 -12.98
C ASP A 275 1.55 20.76 -13.83
N THR A 276 1.47 21.77 -14.70
CA THR A 276 0.30 22.00 -15.53
C THR A 276 0.62 21.82 -17.00
N PHE A 277 -0.20 21.03 -17.67
CA PHE A 277 -0.04 20.69 -19.08
C PHE A 277 -1.23 21.18 -19.89
N ALA A 278 -0.93 21.67 -21.09
CA ALA A 278 -1.98 22.11 -22.01
C ALA A 278 -2.64 20.91 -22.70
N TYR A 279 -3.94 20.99 -22.87
CA TYR A 279 -4.69 20.11 -23.75
C TYR A 279 -5.72 20.91 -24.55
N ALA A 280 -6.25 20.33 -25.60
CA ALA A 280 -7.25 20.98 -26.43
C ALA A 280 -8.21 19.96 -27.04
N ILE A 281 -9.42 20.42 -27.35
CA ILE A 281 -10.31 19.78 -28.30
C ILE A 281 -10.37 20.63 -29.56
N ARG A 282 -10.21 19.98 -30.69
CA ARG A 282 -10.32 20.59 -32.02
C ARG A 282 -11.41 19.87 -32.79
N GLN A 283 -12.31 20.65 -33.42
CA GLN A 283 -13.28 20.14 -34.37
C GLN A 283 -12.86 20.51 -35.78
N LEU A 284 -12.89 19.53 -36.68
CA LEU A 284 -12.56 19.68 -38.09
C LEU A 284 -13.75 19.25 -38.95
N ASP A 285 -13.89 19.85 -40.12
CA ASP A 285 -14.85 19.38 -41.12
C ASP A 285 -14.37 18.07 -41.80
N SER A 286 -15.19 17.51 -42.65
CA SER A 286 -14.86 16.29 -43.44
C SER A 286 -13.68 16.48 -44.42
N GLY A 287 -13.30 17.70 -44.73
CA GLY A 287 -12.13 18.09 -45.50
C GLY A 287 -10.89 18.32 -44.63
N SER A 288 -10.95 18.05 -43.34
CA SER A 288 -9.89 18.31 -42.36
C SER A 288 -9.55 19.79 -42.10
N ASN A 289 -10.45 20.70 -42.44
CA ASN A 289 -10.28 22.10 -42.07
C ASN A 289 -10.74 22.32 -40.64
N ILE A 290 -9.99 23.11 -39.89
CA ILE A 290 -10.29 23.40 -38.48
C ILE A 290 -11.50 24.31 -38.41
N LEU A 291 -12.56 23.84 -37.79
CA LEU A 291 -13.77 24.63 -37.54
C LEU A 291 -13.63 25.42 -36.24
N ASP A 292 -13.09 24.74 -35.17
CA ASP A 292 -12.89 25.37 -33.88
C ASP A 292 -11.82 24.65 -33.05
N THR A 293 -11.24 25.37 -32.07
CA THR A 293 -10.28 24.81 -31.12
C THR A 293 -10.50 25.45 -29.74
N THR A 294 -10.70 24.62 -28.73
CA THR A 294 -10.82 25.06 -27.32
C THR A 294 -9.72 24.45 -26.49
N PHE A 295 -9.08 25.24 -25.66
CA PHE A 295 -7.94 24.86 -24.84
C PHE A 295 -8.35 24.70 -23.37
N GLY A 296 -7.67 23.78 -22.69
CA GLY A 296 -7.72 23.59 -21.26
C GLY A 296 -6.33 23.37 -20.67
N ARG A 297 -6.27 23.33 -19.36
CA ARG A 297 -5.06 22.91 -18.62
C ARG A 297 -5.41 21.82 -17.62
N ILE A 298 -4.52 20.86 -17.47
CA ILE A 298 -4.62 19.80 -16.52
C ILE A 298 -3.43 19.90 -15.56
N ALA A 299 -3.70 19.74 -14.27
CA ALA A 299 -2.70 19.74 -13.22
C ALA A 299 -2.48 18.32 -12.72
N VAL A 300 -1.23 17.91 -12.66
CA VAL A 300 -0.79 16.63 -12.09
C VAL A 300 0.09 16.93 -10.89
N THR A 301 -0.12 16.24 -9.79
CA THR A 301 0.51 16.57 -8.50
C THR A 301 1.37 15.43 -7.98
N GLU A 302 2.29 15.77 -7.10
CA GLU A 302 3.03 14.77 -6.33
C GLU A 302 2.09 14.03 -5.37
N SER A 303 2.42 12.77 -5.11
CA SER A 303 1.73 11.99 -4.08
C SER A 303 2.12 12.49 -2.70
N VAL A 304 1.16 12.59 -1.80
CA VAL A 304 1.42 12.85 -0.39
C VAL A 304 1.72 11.52 0.30
N ARG A 305 2.94 11.36 0.80
CA ARG A 305 3.32 10.20 1.60
C ARG A 305 2.83 10.40 3.03
N VAL A 306 1.93 9.54 3.46
CA VAL A 306 1.46 9.49 4.85
C VAL A 306 2.10 8.26 5.51
N THR A 307 2.81 8.46 6.61
CA THR A 307 3.41 7.39 7.40
C THR A 307 2.87 7.43 8.82
N ALA A 308 2.66 6.24 9.41
CA ALA A 308 2.30 6.08 10.80
C ALA A 308 3.14 4.96 11.40
N ILE A 309 3.56 5.13 12.65
CA ILE A 309 4.25 4.11 13.42
C ILE A 309 3.33 3.73 14.56
N VAL A 310 3.14 2.44 14.78
CA VAL A 310 2.42 1.91 15.93
C VAL A 310 3.46 1.28 16.85
N ASP A 311 3.56 1.80 18.06
CA ASP A 311 4.51 1.28 19.04
C ASP A 311 4.15 -0.15 19.46
N PRO A 312 5.15 -1.03 19.64
CA PRO A 312 4.95 -2.37 20.15
C PRO A 312 4.49 -2.32 21.62
N THR A 313 3.48 -3.11 21.94
CA THR A 313 2.94 -3.18 23.29
C THR A 313 2.73 -4.62 23.74
N ILE A 314 2.97 -4.89 25.02
CA ILE A 314 2.52 -6.08 25.71
C ILE A 314 1.98 -5.69 27.08
N THR A 315 0.85 -6.26 27.45
CA THR A 315 0.29 -6.15 28.78
C THR A 315 0.15 -7.55 29.37
N PHE A 316 0.81 -7.78 30.49
CA PHE A 316 0.69 -9.02 31.25
C PHE A 316 0.29 -8.69 32.68
N THR A 317 -0.73 -9.39 33.18
CA THR A 317 -1.21 -9.21 34.56
C THR A 317 -1.50 -10.56 35.20
N ILE A 318 -1.23 -10.63 36.51
CA ILE A 318 -1.59 -11.73 37.37
C ILE A 318 -2.80 -11.29 38.18
N GLY A 319 -3.85 -12.09 38.16
CA GLY A 319 -5.08 -11.83 38.92
C GLY A 319 -5.36 -12.92 39.95
N THR A 320 -6.32 -12.63 40.80
CA THR A 320 -6.84 -13.63 41.73
C THR A 320 -7.70 -14.64 41.00
N SER A 321 -7.65 -15.89 41.40
CA SER A 321 -8.71 -16.85 41.08
C SER A 321 -9.83 -16.63 42.12
N ASN A 322 -10.90 -15.95 41.72
CA ASN A 322 -12.01 -15.65 42.63
C ASN A 322 -12.78 -16.93 43.00
N THR A 323 -12.40 -17.55 44.06
CA THR A 323 -13.08 -18.71 44.65
C THR A 323 -14.04 -18.23 45.72
N THR A 324 -15.08 -17.53 45.33
CA THR A 324 -16.22 -17.25 46.24
C THR A 324 -17.07 -18.51 46.48
N SER A 325 -16.74 -19.63 45.81
CA SER A 325 -17.42 -20.90 45.97
C SER A 325 -16.46 -21.95 46.51
N VAL A 326 -16.72 -22.43 47.70
CA VAL A 326 -16.11 -23.62 48.28
C VAL A 326 -16.21 -24.79 47.26
N GLY A 327 -15.07 -25.41 46.92
CA GLY A 327 -15.03 -26.55 46.00
C GLY A 327 -15.04 -26.20 44.52
N ALA A 328 -14.78 -24.94 44.11
CA ALA A 328 -14.58 -24.61 42.73
C ALA A 328 -13.43 -25.45 42.11
N ASN A 329 -13.71 -26.14 41.02
CA ASN A 329 -12.70 -26.93 40.32
C ASN A 329 -11.89 -26.04 39.39
N ARG A 330 -10.58 -26.18 39.47
CA ARG A 330 -9.59 -25.62 38.53
C ARG A 330 -8.53 -26.67 38.22
N CYS A 331 -8.07 -26.71 36.99
CA CYS A 331 -7.07 -27.66 36.52
C CYS A 331 -7.41 -29.13 36.89
N GLY A 332 -8.69 -29.49 36.83
CA GLY A 332 -9.16 -30.83 37.19
C GLY A 332 -9.18 -31.15 38.66
N SER A 333 -9.04 -30.18 39.56
CA SER A 333 -8.98 -30.40 41.00
C SER A 333 -9.77 -29.36 41.76
N ALA A 334 -10.39 -29.74 42.88
CA ALA A 334 -11.03 -28.84 43.82
C ALA A 334 -9.99 -27.92 44.47
N LEU A 335 -10.25 -26.66 44.51
CA LEU A 335 -9.42 -25.68 45.22
C LEU A 335 -9.64 -25.81 46.70
N SER A 336 -8.59 -25.64 47.53
CA SER A 336 -8.64 -25.73 48.95
C SER A 336 -9.42 -24.59 49.56
N ASN A 337 -10.18 -24.88 50.63
CA ASN A 337 -11.11 -23.96 51.29
C ASN A 337 -10.43 -23.02 52.31
N TYR A 338 -9.21 -22.62 52.04
CA TYR A 338 -8.49 -21.78 52.95
C TYR A 338 -8.62 -20.29 52.57
N ALA A 339 -8.99 -19.48 53.48
CA ALA A 339 -8.88 -18.02 53.34
C ALA A 339 -7.66 -17.53 54.16
N PRO A 340 -6.83 -16.63 53.58
CA PRO A 340 -7.10 -15.80 52.43
C PRO A 340 -6.77 -16.45 51.12
N ASN A 341 -7.61 -16.18 50.14
CA ASN A 341 -7.44 -16.60 48.75
C ASN A 341 -6.14 -16.04 48.13
N THR A 342 -5.77 -16.56 46.97
CA THR A 342 -4.67 -16.01 46.16
C THR A 342 -4.89 -14.51 45.88
N THR A 343 -3.81 -13.74 45.90
CA THR A 343 -3.74 -12.37 45.38
C THR A 343 -2.88 -12.35 44.10
N ALA A 344 -2.73 -11.21 43.50
CA ALA A 344 -1.82 -11.04 42.36
C ALA A 344 -0.35 -11.39 42.71
N THR A 345 0.03 -11.26 43.97
CA THR A 345 1.43 -11.40 44.41
C THR A 345 1.63 -12.45 45.53
N SER A 346 0.58 -13.20 45.87
CA SER A 346 0.64 -14.17 46.97
C SER A 346 -0.24 -15.39 46.69
N VAL A 347 0.29 -16.57 47.00
CA VAL A 347 -0.42 -17.85 47.02
C VAL A 347 -0.21 -18.44 48.41
N ASP A 348 -1.14 -18.19 49.33
CA ASP A 348 -1.03 -18.67 50.73
C ASP A 348 -1.90 -19.91 50.93
N PHE A 349 -1.22 -21.04 51.10
CA PHE A 349 -1.89 -22.32 51.40
C PHE A 349 -2.37 -22.45 52.85
N GLY A 350 -1.96 -21.55 53.72
CA GLY A 350 -2.22 -21.66 55.13
C GLY A 350 -1.67 -22.91 55.77
N PRO A 351 -2.24 -23.37 56.91
CA PRO A 351 -1.83 -24.62 57.54
C PRO A 351 -2.12 -25.82 56.65
N LEU A 352 -1.05 -26.54 56.25
CA LEU A 352 -1.18 -27.72 55.42
C LEU A 352 -1.61 -28.93 56.28
N VAL A 353 -2.58 -29.70 55.77
CA VAL A 353 -2.87 -31.04 56.30
C VAL A 353 -1.89 -32.01 55.68
N LEU A 354 -1.09 -32.68 56.52
CA LEU A 354 -0.09 -33.60 56.10
C LEU A 354 -0.69 -34.77 55.27
N GLY A 355 -0.01 -35.15 54.19
CA GLY A 355 -0.46 -36.24 53.32
C GLY A 355 -1.75 -35.98 52.58
N THR A 356 -2.09 -34.71 52.33
CA THR A 356 -3.24 -34.31 51.51
C THR A 356 -2.87 -33.28 50.46
N PHE A 357 -3.62 -33.25 49.36
CA PHE A 357 -3.45 -32.23 48.32
C PHE A 357 -4.05 -30.90 48.79
N ASN A 358 -3.25 -29.86 48.66
CA ASN A 358 -3.68 -28.48 48.83
C ASN A 358 -3.53 -27.76 47.46
N ASN A 359 -4.62 -27.19 46.95
CA ASN A 359 -4.66 -26.60 45.63
C ASN A 359 -5.14 -25.13 45.72
N LEU A 360 -4.43 -24.23 45.04
CA LEU A 360 -4.82 -22.83 44.87
C LEU A 360 -4.55 -22.42 43.43
N ALA A 361 -5.15 -21.33 42.98
CA ALA A 361 -4.95 -20.86 41.60
C ALA A 361 -4.86 -19.35 41.50
N GLN A 362 -4.13 -18.88 40.51
CA GLN A 362 -4.12 -17.48 40.05
C GLN A 362 -4.58 -17.43 38.59
N SER A 363 -5.08 -16.29 38.13
CA SER A 363 -5.33 -16.05 36.72
C SER A 363 -4.19 -15.25 36.09
N LEU A 364 -3.79 -15.64 34.90
CA LEU A 364 -2.80 -14.94 34.08
C LEU A 364 -3.50 -14.34 32.87
N HIS A 365 -3.27 -13.07 32.60
CA HIS A 365 -3.89 -12.36 31.48
C HIS A 365 -2.80 -11.75 30.62
N CYS A 366 -2.88 -11.94 29.29
CA CYS A 366 -1.94 -11.35 28.35
C CYS A 366 -2.62 -10.83 27.09
N THR A 367 -2.18 -9.66 26.65
CA THR A 367 -2.53 -9.10 25.35
C THR A 367 -1.32 -8.37 24.75
N THR A 368 -1.24 -8.34 23.42
CA THR A 368 -0.16 -7.67 22.67
C THR A 368 -0.68 -7.25 21.29
N ASN A 369 -0.07 -6.24 20.69
CA ASN A 369 -0.28 -5.90 19.28
C ASN A 369 0.79 -6.55 18.35
N SER A 370 1.61 -7.43 18.87
CA SER A 370 2.61 -8.16 18.08
C SER A 370 1.95 -9.08 17.06
N GLN A 371 2.44 -9.03 15.82
CA GLN A 371 1.99 -9.93 14.74
C GLN A 371 2.30 -11.40 15.04
N ASN A 372 3.41 -11.67 15.71
CA ASN A 372 3.88 -13.02 16.04
C ASN A 372 3.51 -13.43 17.47
N GLY A 373 2.61 -12.67 18.14
CA GLY A 373 2.07 -13.03 19.45
C GLY A 373 3.05 -12.86 20.61
N TYR A 374 3.00 -13.79 21.54
CA TYR A 374 3.77 -13.70 22.79
C TYR A 374 4.11 -15.07 23.37
N VAL A 375 5.05 -15.09 24.31
CA VAL A 375 5.38 -16.24 25.16
C VAL A 375 5.42 -15.78 26.63
N ILE A 376 4.73 -16.49 27.51
CA ILE A 376 4.81 -16.34 28.96
C ILE A 376 5.49 -17.57 29.55
N GLN A 377 6.52 -17.34 30.33
CA GLN A 377 7.29 -18.39 31.00
C GLN A 377 7.24 -18.19 32.51
N THR A 378 7.44 -19.26 33.25
CA THR A 378 7.54 -19.26 34.72
C THR A 378 8.72 -20.07 35.19
N TYR A 379 9.28 -19.69 36.32
CA TYR A 379 10.31 -20.43 37.06
C TYR A 379 10.20 -20.08 38.55
N GLU A 380 10.84 -20.89 39.37
CA GLU A 380 10.98 -20.64 40.80
C GLU A 380 12.44 -20.37 41.19
N ASN A 381 12.65 -19.71 42.30
CA ASN A 381 14.02 -19.46 42.78
C ASN A 381 14.66 -20.70 43.41
N ALA A 382 13.87 -21.49 44.11
CA ALA A 382 14.28 -22.73 44.80
C ALA A 382 13.03 -23.51 45.22
N PRO A 383 13.11 -24.81 45.54
CA PRO A 383 12.02 -25.52 46.16
C PRO A 383 11.52 -24.83 47.44
N MET A 384 10.24 -25.07 47.82
CA MET A 384 9.63 -24.43 49.00
C MET A 384 10.50 -24.76 50.26
N ARG A 385 11.09 -23.70 50.84
CA ARG A 385 12.07 -23.85 51.90
C ARG A 385 11.55 -23.33 53.22
N MET A 386 11.82 -24.06 54.28
CA MET A 386 11.51 -23.64 55.65
C MET A 386 12.32 -22.40 56.02
N LEU A 387 11.64 -21.39 56.56
CA LEU A 387 12.25 -20.14 56.98
C LEU A 387 13.32 -20.42 58.07
N GLY A 388 14.53 -19.95 57.83
CA GLY A 388 15.66 -20.12 58.74
C GLY A 388 16.28 -21.55 58.81
N ALA A 389 15.86 -22.47 57.93
CA ALA A 389 16.38 -23.85 57.89
C ALA A 389 16.67 -24.32 56.46
N THR A 390 17.27 -25.52 56.32
CA THR A 390 17.54 -26.17 55.03
C THR A 390 16.45 -27.15 54.62
N THR A 391 15.48 -27.42 55.49
CA THR A 391 14.36 -28.33 55.22
C THR A 391 13.47 -27.77 54.10
N THR A 392 13.09 -28.61 53.15
CA THR A 392 12.26 -28.23 52.00
C THR A 392 11.03 -29.10 51.85
N ILE A 393 9.97 -28.60 51.27
CA ILE A 393 9.00 -29.38 50.54
C ILE A 393 9.58 -29.44 49.11
N PRO A 394 9.95 -30.60 48.56
CA PRO A 394 10.63 -30.70 47.26
C PRO A 394 9.72 -30.32 46.11
N ASP A 395 10.30 -30.11 44.95
CA ASP A 395 9.54 -30.06 43.71
C ASP A 395 8.89 -31.39 43.44
N THR A 396 7.69 -31.38 42.89
CA THR A 396 6.96 -32.62 42.66
C THR A 396 7.63 -33.49 41.59
N ASN A 397 7.60 -34.78 41.77
CA ASN A 397 7.84 -35.80 40.77
C ASN A 397 6.53 -36.49 40.35
N CYS A 398 5.38 -35.95 40.74
CA CYS A 398 4.03 -36.47 40.52
C CYS A 398 3.83 -37.87 41.16
N ASN A 399 3.47 -38.86 40.37
CA ASN A 399 3.22 -40.23 40.88
C ASN A 399 4.50 -41.10 40.96
N GLY A 400 5.62 -40.54 41.42
CA GLY A 400 6.85 -41.31 41.62
C GLY A 400 7.82 -41.34 40.45
N GLY A 401 8.02 -40.18 39.80
CA GLY A 401 9.04 -40.01 38.74
C GLY A 401 8.48 -39.72 37.35
N GLY A 402 7.20 -39.41 37.24
CA GLY A 402 6.56 -39.16 35.95
C GLY A 402 6.65 -37.73 35.46
N CYS A 403 6.81 -36.71 36.31
CA CYS A 403 6.88 -35.32 35.90
C CYS A 403 8.23 -34.64 36.23
N SER A 404 8.49 -33.59 35.53
CA SER A 404 9.66 -32.72 35.65
C SER A 404 9.29 -31.32 35.19
N PRO A 405 10.16 -30.32 35.20
CA PRO A 405 9.87 -29.04 34.63
C PRO A 405 9.44 -29.10 33.13
N THR A 406 9.95 -30.08 32.38
CA THR A 406 9.66 -30.24 30.94
C THR A 406 8.54 -31.24 30.64
N VAL A 407 8.23 -32.17 31.57
CA VAL A 407 7.25 -33.23 31.36
C VAL A 407 6.09 -33.11 32.32
N ALA A 408 4.86 -33.10 31.80
CA ALA A 408 3.63 -33.05 32.60
C ALA A 408 2.99 -34.44 32.69
N THR A 409 2.65 -34.89 33.90
CA THR A 409 1.88 -36.10 34.12
C THR A 409 0.85 -35.95 35.22
N ALA A 410 -0.02 -36.95 35.37
CA ALA A 410 -1.01 -36.99 36.44
C ALA A 410 -0.32 -37.05 37.82
N TRP A 411 -0.85 -36.24 38.75
CA TRP A 411 -0.44 -36.29 40.17
C TRP A 411 -1.65 -36.58 41.04
N ALA A 412 -1.93 -37.85 41.22
CA ALA A 412 -3.08 -38.35 41.95
C ALA A 412 -2.70 -39.01 43.28
N THR A 413 -1.38 -39.30 43.50
CA THR A 413 -0.90 -39.99 44.71
C THR A 413 -0.31 -39.00 45.70
N TYR A 414 -1.03 -38.73 46.79
CA TYR A 414 -0.63 -37.76 47.84
C TYR A 414 0.57 -38.22 48.69
N THR A 415 0.93 -39.50 48.64
CA THR A 415 2.16 -40.00 49.30
C THR A 415 3.45 -39.48 48.65
N ASN A 416 3.38 -38.99 47.41
CA ASN A 416 4.45 -38.24 46.76
C ASN A 416 4.36 -36.78 47.11
N SER A 417 5.04 -36.36 48.17
CA SER A 417 5.11 -34.99 48.62
C SER A 417 5.79 -34.11 47.59
N GLY A 418 5.40 -32.84 47.54
CA GLY A 418 6.02 -31.90 46.65
C GLY A 418 5.23 -30.61 46.39
N PHE A 419 5.80 -29.76 45.54
CA PHE A 419 5.17 -28.52 45.05
C PHE A 419 5.26 -28.53 43.52
N GLY A 420 4.21 -28.09 42.86
CA GLY A 420 4.14 -28.00 41.40
C GLY A 420 2.89 -27.27 40.87
N TYR A 421 2.74 -27.24 39.56
CA TYR A 421 1.65 -26.50 38.94
C TYR A 421 0.98 -27.26 37.80
N SER A 422 -0.23 -26.87 37.51
CA SER A 422 -1.03 -27.25 36.34
C SER A 422 -1.58 -26.02 35.65
N LEU A 423 -2.13 -26.14 34.45
CA LEU A 423 -2.69 -25.05 33.65
C LEU A 423 -4.09 -25.39 33.17
N GLU A 424 -4.95 -24.36 33.11
CA GLU A 424 -6.30 -24.44 32.56
C GLU A 424 -6.61 -23.21 31.71
N VAL A 425 -7.20 -23.43 30.54
CA VAL A 425 -7.64 -22.33 29.68
C VAL A 425 -8.77 -21.55 30.33
N GLY A 426 -8.69 -20.23 30.38
CA GLY A 426 -9.77 -19.36 30.78
C GLY A 426 -10.81 -19.19 29.66
N SER A 427 -11.95 -18.57 29.97
CA SER A 427 -13.12 -18.47 29.09
C SER A 427 -12.92 -17.68 27.80
N THR A 428 -11.82 -16.94 27.64
CA THR A 428 -11.59 -16.01 26.51
C THR A 428 -10.43 -16.38 25.60
N SER A 429 -9.80 -17.55 25.78
CA SER A 429 -8.48 -17.86 25.20
C SER A 429 -8.51 -18.85 24.01
N ALA A 430 -9.49 -18.75 23.13
CA ALA A 430 -9.47 -19.52 21.89
C ALA A 430 -8.24 -19.16 21.05
N GLY A 431 -7.17 -19.95 21.11
CA GLY A 431 -5.94 -19.77 20.32
C GLY A 431 -4.65 -19.62 21.11
N ALA A 432 -4.69 -19.46 22.43
CA ALA A 432 -3.49 -19.57 23.25
C ALA A 432 -3.10 -21.06 23.42
N THR A 433 -1.82 -21.35 23.29
CA THR A 433 -1.24 -22.69 23.55
C THR A 433 -0.72 -22.74 24.98
N LEU A 434 -1.11 -23.78 25.73
CA LEU A 434 -0.64 -24.00 27.08
C LEU A 434 0.58 -24.90 27.13
N GLY A 435 1.48 -24.63 28.06
CA GLY A 435 2.62 -25.49 28.36
C GLY A 435 2.25 -26.84 28.99
N ILE A 436 1.00 -26.98 29.46
CA ILE A 436 0.38 -28.24 29.92
C ILE A 436 -0.98 -28.31 29.22
N THR A 437 -1.17 -29.28 28.35
CA THR A 437 -2.36 -29.40 27.50
C THR A 437 -3.44 -30.30 28.07
N THR A 438 -3.10 -31.16 29.01
CA THR A 438 -4.02 -32.12 29.64
C THR A 438 -4.40 -31.65 31.02
N SER A 439 -5.70 -31.39 31.25
CA SER A 439 -6.21 -31.02 32.56
C SER A 439 -5.90 -32.13 33.60
N GLY A 440 -5.49 -31.73 34.79
CA GLY A 440 -5.10 -32.67 35.86
C GLY A 440 -3.66 -33.20 35.79
N ASN A 441 -2.93 -32.85 34.73
CA ASN A 441 -1.48 -33.10 34.68
C ASN A 441 -0.73 -31.93 35.35
N TYR A 442 0.37 -32.25 36.03
CA TYR A 442 1.21 -31.30 36.75
C TYR A 442 2.65 -31.36 36.27
N LYS A 443 3.36 -30.28 36.44
CA LYS A 443 4.80 -30.12 36.27
C LYS A 443 5.44 -29.65 37.57
N ALA A 444 6.70 -29.98 37.78
CA ALA A 444 7.57 -29.25 38.68
C ALA A 444 7.87 -27.85 38.09
N PHE A 445 8.23 -26.90 38.95
CA PHE A 445 8.83 -25.68 38.46
C PHE A 445 10.28 -25.90 38.01
N GLY A 446 10.77 -25.14 37.08
CA GLY A 446 12.19 -25.05 36.77
C GLY A 446 12.87 -24.09 37.74
N VAL A 447 13.99 -24.52 38.34
CA VAL A 447 14.75 -23.69 39.27
C VAL A 447 15.64 -22.72 38.49
N GLY A 448 15.45 -21.40 38.73
CA GLY A 448 16.18 -20.32 38.09
C GLY A 448 15.72 -20.02 36.66
N ASN A 449 16.03 -18.83 36.20
CA ASN A 449 15.60 -18.30 34.91
C ASN A 449 16.03 -19.17 33.72
N GLY A 450 17.22 -19.80 33.79
CA GLY A 450 17.69 -20.69 32.72
C GLY A 450 16.85 -21.95 32.51
N ASN A 451 15.97 -22.29 33.44
CA ASN A 451 15.04 -23.42 33.40
C ASN A 451 13.57 -22.97 33.29
N ALA A 452 13.33 -21.74 32.91
CA ALA A 452 11.97 -21.19 32.78
C ALA A 452 11.16 -22.02 31.77
N GLN A 453 9.91 -22.33 32.13
CA GLN A 453 9.04 -23.17 31.34
C GLN A 453 7.86 -22.36 30.80
N THR A 454 7.48 -22.60 29.55
CA THR A 454 6.34 -21.94 28.95
C THR A 454 5.05 -22.34 29.66
N VAL A 455 4.28 -21.35 30.12
CA VAL A 455 2.93 -21.52 30.67
C VAL A 455 1.86 -21.24 29.62
N MET A 456 2.02 -20.19 28.85
CA MET A 456 1.17 -19.93 27.67
C MET A 456 1.93 -19.20 26.57
N SER A 457 1.51 -19.42 25.34
CA SER A 457 2.05 -18.75 24.17
C SER A 457 0.99 -18.59 23.09
N ARG A 458 1.26 -17.66 22.17
CA ARG A 458 0.45 -17.42 20.99
C ARG A 458 1.34 -17.00 19.83
N THR A 459 1.00 -17.43 18.62
CA THR A 459 1.78 -17.15 17.39
C THR A 459 1.16 -16.07 16.50
N ASN A 460 0.11 -15.39 16.96
CA ASN A 460 -0.55 -14.29 16.26
C ASN A 460 -1.06 -13.27 17.27
N THR A 461 -1.44 -12.09 16.77
CA THR A 461 -2.06 -11.05 17.60
C THR A 461 -3.36 -11.58 18.20
N PRO A 462 -3.55 -11.52 19.53
CA PRO A 462 -4.80 -11.91 20.15
C PRO A 462 -5.92 -10.92 19.83
N ALA A 463 -7.09 -11.45 19.47
CA ALA A 463 -8.29 -10.63 19.24
C ALA A 463 -8.86 -10.01 20.52
N ALA A 464 -8.55 -10.62 21.67
CA ALA A 464 -8.92 -10.17 23.00
C ALA A 464 -7.83 -10.60 23.98
N THR A 465 -7.90 -10.13 25.23
CA THR A 465 -6.99 -10.56 26.29
C THR A 465 -7.11 -12.06 26.53
N ASP A 466 -6.02 -12.78 26.34
CA ASP A 466 -5.96 -14.20 26.70
C ASP A 466 -5.96 -14.36 28.21
N SER A 467 -6.67 -15.37 28.71
CA SER A 467 -6.81 -15.68 30.13
C SER A 467 -6.52 -17.16 30.38
N VAL A 468 -5.63 -17.46 31.30
CA VAL A 468 -5.21 -18.80 31.68
C VAL A 468 -5.17 -18.87 33.20
N TYR A 469 -5.59 -19.98 33.78
CA TYR A 469 -5.36 -20.26 35.20
C TYR A 469 -4.09 -21.08 35.38
N ILE A 470 -3.23 -20.62 36.28
CA ILE A 470 -2.15 -21.45 36.85
C ILE A 470 -2.61 -21.96 38.20
N CYS A 471 -2.59 -23.28 38.34
CA CYS A 471 -3.05 -23.98 39.53
C CYS A 471 -1.84 -24.56 40.26
N TYR A 472 -1.62 -24.10 41.44
CA TYR A 472 -0.55 -24.59 42.31
C TYR A 472 -1.08 -25.74 43.16
N ARG A 473 -0.26 -26.76 43.35
CA ARG A 473 -0.53 -27.89 44.22
C ARG A 473 0.66 -28.14 45.10
N THR A 474 0.38 -28.36 46.40
CA THR A 474 1.41 -28.80 47.35
C THR A 474 0.90 -29.97 48.20
N VAL A 475 1.82 -30.84 48.58
CA VAL A 475 1.64 -31.95 49.50
C VAL A 475 2.85 -31.98 50.43
N ALA A 476 2.62 -31.80 51.72
CA ALA A 476 3.63 -32.03 52.73
C ALA A 476 3.63 -33.53 53.14
N SER A 477 4.81 -34.16 53.29
CA SER A 477 4.91 -35.55 53.74
C SER A 477 4.36 -35.69 55.16
N THR A 478 3.96 -36.90 55.55
CA THR A 478 3.47 -37.17 56.90
C THR A 478 4.55 -36.97 57.99
N THR A 479 5.82 -36.88 57.60
CA THR A 479 6.99 -36.65 58.48
C THR A 479 7.60 -35.26 58.23
N GLN A 480 6.90 -34.36 57.51
CA GLN A 480 7.41 -33.01 57.25
C GLN A 480 7.60 -32.24 58.54
N GLN A 481 8.76 -31.62 58.73
CA GLN A 481 9.03 -30.78 59.89
C GLN A 481 8.06 -29.61 59.96
N ALA A 482 7.54 -29.34 61.18
CA ALA A 482 6.68 -28.22 61.43
C ALA A 482 7.43 -26.88 61.24
N GLY A 483 6.84 -25.91 60.53
CA GLY A 483 7.41 -24.58 60.30
C GLY A 483 6.76 -23.90 59.14
N THR A 484 7.15 -22.64 58.87
CA THR A 484 6.69 -21.88 57.72
C THR A 484 7.59 -22.14 56.54
N TYR A 485 7.01 -22.53 55.40
CA TYR A 485 7.71 -22.81 54.13
C TYR A 485 7.30 -21.75 53.11
N GLU A 486 8.27 -21.25 52.41
CA GLU A 486 8.01 -20.24 51.35
C GLU A 486 8.85 -20.55 50.09
N ASN A 487 8.36 -20.02 48.96
CA ASN A 487 8.99 -20.06 47.68
C ASN A 487 8.67 -18.76 46.92
N SER A 488 9.43 -18.45 45.90
CA SER A 488 9.18 -17.34 44.98
C SER A 488 9.06 -17.82 43.54
N VAL A 489 7.91 -17.64 42.96
CA VAL A 489 7.64 -17.97 41.56
C VAL A 489 7.63 -16.71 40.73
N SER A 490 8.41 -16.68 39.66
CA SER A 490 8.55 -15.54 38.76
C SER A 490 7.94 -15.84 37.38
N PHE A 491 7.44 -14.79 36.74
CA PHE A 491 6.90 -14.84 35.37
C PHE A 491 7.67 -13.91 34.47
N ILE A 492 7.89 -14.35 33.22
CA ILE A 492 8.48 -13.55 32.14
C ILE A 492 7.48 -13.50 31.01
N ALA A 493 7.11 -12.28 30.60
CA ALA A 493 6.25 -12.04 29.45
C ALA A 493 7.08 -11.42 28.31
N THR A 494 7.09 -12.07 27.15
CA THR A 494 7.84 -11.60 25.98
C THR A 494 6.91 -11.57 24.76
N ALA A 495 6.81 -10.42 24.12
CA ALA A 495 6.15 -10.31 22.82
C ALA A 495 7.15 -10.55 21.68
N THR A 496 6.66 -11.13 20.57
CA THR A 496 7.48 -11.48 19.40
C THR A 496 7.05 -10.59 18.22
N PHE A 497 7.83 -9.57 17.93
CA PHE A 497 7.56 -8.59 16.86
C PHE A 497 8.26 -8.96 15.54
#